data_440592ae8c1cfa0da9364227e46f2425
#
_entry.id   440592ae8c1cfa0da9364227e46f2425
#
_cell.length_a   1.000
_cell.length_b   1.000
_cell.length_c   1.000
_cell.angle_alpha   90.00
_cell.angle_beta   90.00
_cell.angle_gamma   90.00
#
_symmetry.space_group_name_H-M   'P 1'
#
loop_
_entity.id
_entity.type
_entity.pdbx_description
1 polymer ?
#
loop_
_entity_poly.entity_id
_entity_poly.type
_entity_poly.pdbx_seq_one_letter_code
_entity_poly.pdbx_strand_id
1 'polypeptide(L)'
;FTLANYIFIPSSHISENRIVTLKNTLLHEQIHIFQRKQPLIFAQLYLDLGYTYLDYLKLPSDIEELRITNPDGLYINWVYKDNDTLFLPLIMMNEHNSSQIEFKGMFLRKNEKYYEPILFNNEPELINIHKYKHFINKFKLKHGLYHPNEIIAHSFTDWFLDKKQINSDIQTFFETKFIQEIKSESTN
;
A
#
# COMPACT_ATOMS: atom_id res chain seq x y z
N PHE A 1 5.07 -4.13 12.40
CA PHE A 1 5.02 -2.71 11.97
C PHE A 1 6.32 -2.01 12.31
N THR A 2 6.59 -0.90 11.66
CA THR A 2 7.75 -0.05 11.91
C THR A 2 7.36 1.30 12.52
N LEU A 3 8.24 1.85 13.37
CA LEU A 3 8.14 3.22 13.87
C LEU A 3 9.53 3.84 13.82
N ALA A 4 9.68 4.94 13.09
CA ALA A 4 10.98 5.52 12.74
C ALA A 4 11.92 4.45 12.12
N ASN A 5 13.04 4.13 12.76
CA ASN A 5 14.01 3.12 12.31
C ASN A 5 13.90 1.80 13.09
N TYR A 6 12.83 1.61 13.87
CA TYR A 6 12.63 0.41 14.68
C TYR A 6 11.58 -0.50 14.05
N ILE A 7 11.83 -1.80 14.09
CA ILE A 7 10.90 -2.85 13.69
C ILE A 7 10.35 -3.52 14.95
N PHE A 8 9.03 -3.50 15.10
CA PHE A 8 8.33 -4.15 16.21
C PHE A 8 7.79 -5.50 15.76
N ILE A 9 8.30 -6.56 16.37
CA ILE A 9 7.92 -7.94 16.04
C ILE A 9 7.22 -8.54 17.25
N PRO A 10 6.00 -9.08 17.12
CA PRO A 10 5.35 -9.81 18.19
C PRO A 10 6.20 -11.00 18.62
N SER A 11 6.32 -11.23 19.94
CA SER A 11 7.09 -12.35 20.47
C SER A 11 6.64 -13.71 19.94
N SER A 12 5.35 -13.84 19.61
CA SER A 12 4.79 -15.04 18.97
C SER A 12 5.37 -15.33 17.58
N HIS A 13 6.00 -14.36 16.92
CA HIS A 13 6.67 -14.54 15.62
C HIS A 13 8.14 -14.98 15.79
N ILE A 14 8.69 -14.92 17.02
CA ILE A 14 10.08 -15.28 17.32
C ILE A 14 10.09 -16.73 17.84
N SER A 15 9.91 -17.69 16.95
CA SER A 15 10.03 -19.10 17.28
C SER A 15 10.75 -19.84 16.15
N GLU A 16 11.45 -20.93 16.47
CA GLU A 16 12.21 -21.72 15.49
C GLU A 16 11.34 -22.18 14.32
N ASN A 17 10.09 -22.55 14.59
CA ASN A 17 9.15 -23.00 13.57
C ASN A 17 8.61 -21.86 12.67
N ARG A 18 8.94 -20.59 12.96
CA ARG A 18 8.48 -19.42 12.20
C ARG A 18 9.59 -18.60 11.57
N ILE A 19 10.77 -19.18 11.42
CA ILE A 19 11.94 -18.45 10.90
C ILE A 19 11.72 -17.87 9.49
N VAL A 20 10.97 -18.58 8.64
CA VAL A 20 10.60 -18.09 7.30
C VAL A 20 9.68 -16.89 7.41
N THR A 21 8.64 -16.98 8.24
CA THR A 21 7.71 -15.87 8.49
C THR A 21 8.45 -14.65 9.03
N LEU A 22 9.37 -14.87 9.98
CA LEU A 22 10.18 -13.81 10.57
C LEU A 22 11.05 -13.10 9.49
N LYS A 23 11.69 -13.85 8.62
CA LYS A 23 12.49 -13.29 7.51
C LYS A 23 11.62 -12.45 6.58
N ASN A 24 10.43 -12.95 6.22
CA ASN A 24 9.49 -12.22 5.37
C ASN A 24 9.05 -10.92 6.03
N THR A 25 8.68 -10.97 7.31
CA THR A 25 8.29 -9.78 8.07
C THR A 25 9.44 -8.78 8.16
N LEU A 26 10.63 -9.21 8.54
CA LEU A 26 11.80 -8.32 8.66
C LEU A 26 12.11 -7.60 7.34
N LEU A 27 12.09 -8.33 6.24
CA LEU A 27 12.37 -7.76 4.93
C LEU A 27 11.29 -6.77 4.50
N HIS A 28 10.03 -7.11 4.73
CA HIS A 28 8.88 -6.22 4.48
C HIS A 28 9.02 -4.91 5.27
N GLU A 29 9.27 -5.00 6.57
CA GLU A 29 9.41 -3.84 7.44
C GLU A 29 10.64 -2.98 7.10
N GLN A 30 11.73 -3.60 6.64
CA GLN A 30 12.90 -2.86 6.15
C GLN A 30 12.57 -1.97 4.94
N ILE A 31 11.70 -2.43 4.05
CA ILE A 31 11.24 -1.60 2.91
C ILE A 31 10.51 -0.36 3.43
N HIS A 32 9.66 -0.48 4.45
CA HIS A 32 8.99 0.69 5.03
C HIS A 32 9.96 1.70 5.65
N ILE A 33 11.02 1.23 6.30
CA ILE A 33 12.09 2.13 6.76
C ILE A 33 12.74 2.85 5.58
N PHE A 34 13.02 2.14 4.49
CA PHE A 34 13.64 2.72 3.30
C PHE A 34 12.71 3.71 2.59
N GLN A 35 11.41 3.41 2.51
CA GLN A 35 10.41 4.34 1.98
C GLN A 35 10.39 5.68 2.72
N ARG A 36 10.53 5.65 4.05
CA ARG A 36 10.61 6.88 4.86
C ARG A 36 11.93 7.63 4.69
N LYS A 37 13.05 6.93 4.49
CA LYS A 37 14.36 7.54 4.26
C LYS A 37 14.48 8.16 2.88
N GLN A 38 13.85 7.57 1.87
CA GLN A 38 13.96 7.95 0.46
C GLN A 38 12.58 8.28 -0.15
N PRO A 39 11.81 9.22 0.44
CA PRO A 39 10.41 9.43 0.06
C PRO A 39 10.24 9.89 -1.38
N LEU A 40 11.19 10.65 -1.93
CA LEU A 40 11.12 11.15 -3.30
C LEU A 40 11.26 10.05 -4.35
N ILE A 41 12.13 9.07 -4.10
CA ILE A 41 12.34 7.93 -5.01
C ILE A 41 11.08 7.07 -5.06
N PHE A 42 10.46 6.82 -3.90
CA PHE A 42 9.22 6.06 -3.83
C PHE A 42 8.02 6.83 -4.35
N ALA A 43 7.93 8.14 -4.13
CA ALA A 43 6.89 8.96 -4.73
C ALA A 43 6.93 8.88 -6.27
N GLN A 44 8.12 8.94 -6.88
CA GLN A 44 8.25 8.76 -8.31
C GLN A 44 7.80 7.35 -8.75
N LEU A 45 8.17 6.30 -8.02
CA LEU A 45 7.70 4.95 -8.31
C LEU A 45 6.16 4.84 -8.22
N TYR A 46 5.53 5.50 -7.25
CA TYR A 46 4.07 5.49 -7.13
C TYR A 46 3.41 6.15 -8.36
N LEU A 47 3.97 7.26 -8.84
CA LEU A 47 3.51 7.91 -10.08
C LEU A 47 3.67 6.98 -11.29
N ASP A 48 4.82 6.31 -11.43
CA ASP A 48 5.10 5.36 -12.52
C ASP A 48 4.13 4.16 -12.46
N LEU A 49 3.71 3.75 -11.27
CA LEU A 49 2.72 2.70 -11.05
C LEU A 49 1.26 3.16 -11.28
N GLY A 50 1.05 4.43 -11.64
CA GLY A 50 -0.25 4.99 -11.91
C GLY A 50 -0.98 5.50 -10.67
N TYR A 51 -0.28 5.71 -9.57
CA TYR A 51 -0.84 6.46 -8.46
C TYR A 51 -0.72 7.96 -8.71
N THR A 52 -1.58 8.72 -8.10
CA THR A 52 -1.49 10.19 -8.04
C THR A 52 -1.74 10.65 -6.61
N TYR A 53 -1.06 11.71 -6.20
CA TYR A 53 -1.28 12.32 -4.91
C TYR A 53 -2.38 13.37 -4.99
N LEU A 54 -3.34 13.33 -4.06
CA LEU A 54 -4.42 14.31 -3.97
C LEU A 54 -4.19 15.23 -2.77
N ASP A 55 -4.08 16.54 -3.01
CA ASP A 55 -3.88 17.52 -1.93
C ASP A 55 -5.07 17.59 -0.97
N TYR A 56 -6.28 17.43 -1.50
CA TYR A 56 -7.53 17.55 -0.75
C TYR A 56 -8.47 16.40 -1.05
N LEU A 57 -8.50 15.43 -0.15
CA LEU A 57 -9.44 14.30 -0.16
C LEU A 57 -10.39 14.42 1.01
N LYS A 58 -11.69 14.38 0.73
CA LYS A 58 -12.74 14.41 1.75
C LYS A 58 -13.50 13.09 1.73
N LEU A 59 -13.42 12.37 2.82
CA LEU A 59 -14.20 11.15 3.05
C LEU A 59 -15.38 11.43 3.97
N PRO A 60 -16.49 10.70 3.84
CA PRO A 60 -17.58 10.70 4.82
C PRO A 60 -17.09 10.24 6.19
N SER A 61 -17.73 10.75 7.26
CA SER A 61 -17.32 10.48 8.64
C SER A 61 -17.39 9.00 9.02
N ASP A 62 -18.42 8.30 8.56
CA ASP A 62 -18.62 6.87 8.78
C ASP A 62 -17.50 6.03 8.16
N ILE A 63 -17.01 6.42 6.98
CA ILE A 63 -15.86 5.77 6.35
C ILE A 63 -14.57 6.07 7.10
N GLU A 64 -14.37 7.32 7.53
CA GLU A 64 -13.20 7.71 8.34
C GLU A 64 -13.14 6.98 9.67
N GLU A 65 -14.28 6.74 10.32
CA GLU A 65 -14.37 6.02 11.58
C GLU A 65 -14.04 4.52 11.45
N LEU A 66 -14.42 3.91 10.34
CA LEU A 66 -14.17 2.49 10.08
C LEU A 66 -12.81 2.22 9.42
N ARG A 67 -12.19 3.24 8.84
CA ARG A 67 -10.91 3.10 8.17
C ARG A 67 -9.80 2.78 9.16
N ILE A 68 -9.04 1.75 8.85
CA ILE A 68 -7.83 1.40 9.60
C ILE A 68 -6.67 2.19 9.02
N THR A 69 -5.96 2.90 9.88
CA THR A 69 -4.72 3.59 9.50
C THR A 69 -3.54 2.70 9.83
N ASN A 70 -2.80 2.28 8.82
CA ASN A 70 -1.53 1.61 9.05
C ASN A 70 -0.46 2.67 9.38
N PRO A 71 0.34 2.51 10.44
CA PRO A 71 1.45 3.41 10.75
C PRO A 71 2.44 3.58 9.61
N ASP A 72 2.58 2.58 8.75
CA ASP A 72 3.48 2.57 7.59
C ASP A 72 2.84 3.16 6.32
N GLY A 73 1.52 3.35 6.30
CA GLY A 73 0.74 3.95 5.21
C GLY A 73 -0.08 5.14 5.68
N LEU A 74 0.60 6.18 6.17
CA LEU A 74 -0.04 7.31 6.87
C LEU A 74 -0.97 8.15 5.98
N TYR A 75 -0.70 8.24 4.69
CA TYR A 75 -1.39 9.18 3.82
C TYR A 75 -2.26 8.47 2.79
N ILE A 76 -3.57 8.48 2.99
CA ILE A 76 -4.58 7.96 2.04
C ILE A 76 -4.66 8.76 0.73
N ASN A 77 -3.93 9.86 0.64
CA ASN A 77 -3.96 10.78 -0.49
C ASN A 77 -3.33 10.19 -1.77
N TRP A 78 -2.68 9.03 -1.68
CA TRP A 78 -2.24 8.27 -2.84
C TRP A 78 -3.38 7.43 -3.38
N VAL A 79 -3.96 7.84 -4.50
CA VAL A 79 -5.05 7.14 -5.18
C VAL A 79 -4.57 6.56 -6.51
N TYR A 80 -5.09 5.40 -6.86
CA TYR A 80 -4.78 4.75 -8.12
C TYR A 80 -5.57 5.43 -9.25
N LYS A 81 -4.87 5.89 -10.28
CA LYS A 81 -5.45 6.50 -11.48
C LYS A 81 -5.45 5.50 -12.62
N ASP A 82 -6.64 5.16 -13.10
CA ASP A 82 -6.86 4.33 -14.27
C ASP A 82 -7.61 5.15 -15.33
N ASN A 83 -6.89 5.63 -16.32
CA ASN A 83 -7.39 6.60 -17.28
C ASN A 83 -7.96 7.84 -16.56
N ASP A 84 -9.27 8.08 -16.71
CA ASP A 84 -9.97 9.20 -16.06
C ASP A 84 -10.61 8.83 -14.71
N THR A 85 -10.43 7.59 -14.28
CA THR A 85 -11.01 7.07 -13.05
C THR A 85 -9.99 7.13 -11.91
N LEU A 86 -10.40 7.65 -10.76
CA LEU A 86 -9.62 7.62 -9.54
C LEU A 86 -10.21 6.57 -8.59
N PHE A 87 -9.38 5.67 -8.14
CA PHE A 87 -9.74 4.59 -7.23
C PHE A 87 -8.94 4.69 -5.94
N LEU A 88 -9.62 4.82 -4.81
CA LEU A 88 -9.04 4.83 -3.48
C LEU A 88 -9.17 3.45 -2.85
N PRO A 89 -8.09 2.68 -2.73
CA PRO A 89 -8.10 1.45 -1.96
C PRO A 89 -8.05 1.73 -0.46
N LEU A 90 -8.78 0.96 0.34
CA LEU A 90 -8.92 1.14 1.79
C LEU A 90 -8.84 -0.21 2.52
N ILE A 91 -8.36 -0.15 3.75
CA ILE A 91 -8.53 -1.21 4.75
C ILE A 91 -9.48 -0.70 5.81
N MET A 92 -10.51 -1.47 6.14
CA MET A 92 -11.60 -1.05 7.02
C MET A 92 -11.92 -2.12 8.05
N MET A 93 -12.40 -1.70 9.20
CA MET A 93 -13.07 -2.60 10.13
C MET A 93 -14.42 -3.02 9.56
N ASN A 94 -14.81 -4.27 9.76
CA ASN A 94 -16.17 -4.69 9.43
C ASN A 94 -17.16 -4.07 10.43
N GLU A 95 -18.23 -3.45 9.95
CA GLU A 95 -19.23 -2.76 10.76
C GLU A 95 -19.92 -3.68 11.78
N HIS A 96 -20.08 -4.96 11.45
CA HIS A 96 -20.77 -5.93 12.28
C HIS A 96 -19.83 -6.78 13.15
N ASN A 97 -18.53 -6.74 12.87
CA ASN A 97 -17.52 -7.51 13.58
C ASN A 97 -16.17 -6.79 13.56
N SER A 98 -15.91 -5.97 14.57
CA SER A 98 -14.68 -5.16 14.67
C SER A 98 -13.37 -5.99 14.73
N SER A 99 -13.44 -7.30 14.94
CA SER A 99 -12.26 -8.18 14.84
C SER A 99 -11.94 -8.59 13.41
N GLN A 100 -12.79 -8.30 12.45
CA GLN A 100 -12.58 -8.60 11.03
C GLN A 100 -12.24 -7.33 10.27
N ILE A 101 -11.24 -7.46 9.40
CA ILE A 101 -10.84 -6.40 8.47
C ILE A 101 -11.31 -6.74 7.05
N GLU A 102 -11.66 -5.71 6.31
CA GLU A 102 -12.09 -5.80 4.93
C GLU A 102 -11.22 -4.93 4.02
N PHE A 103 -10.93 -5.44 2.85
CA PHE A 103 -10.24 -4.69 1.81
C PHE A 103 -11.29 -4.15 0.84
N LYS A 104 -11.54 -2.87 0.95
CA LYS A 104 -12.51 -2.13 0.15
C LYS A 104 -11.82 -1.12 -0.74
N GLY A 105 -12.58 -0.53 -1.63
CA GLY A 105 -12.15 0.64 -2.38
C GLY A 105 -13.36 1.40 -2.88
N MET A 106 -13.16 2.64 -3.24
CA MET A 106 -14.18 3.50 -3.80
C MET A 106 -13.65 4.31 -4.96
N PHE A 107 -14.54 4.68 -5.86
CA PHE A 107 -14.23 5.60 -6.93
C PHE A 107 -14.43 7.04 -6.47
N LEU A 108 -13.52 7.91 -6.92
CA LEU A 108 -13.55 9.32 -6.57
C LEU A 108 -13.84 10.17 -7.79
N ARG A 109 -14.47 11.30 -7.55
CA ARG A 109 -14.61 12.39 -8.52
C ARG A 109 -14.01 13.68 -7.98
N LYS A 110 -13.61 14.56 -8.88
CA LYS A 110 -13.20 15.91 -8.52
C LYS A 110 -14.43 16.78 -8.35
N ASN A 111 -14.56 17.39 -7.19
CA ASN A 111 -15.42 18.54 -6.95
C ASN A 111 -14.55 19.82 -7.07
N GLU A 112 -15.11 20.99 -7.19
CA GLU A 112 -14.41 22.26 -7.46
C GLU A 112 -13.10 22.43 -6.66
N LYS A 113 -13.10 22.06 -5.37
CA LYS A 113 -11.98 22.29 -4.44
C LYS A 113 -11.35 21.03 -3.85
N TYR A 114 -12.01 19.88 -3.97
CA TYR A 114 -11.55 18.64 -3.33
C TYR A 114 -11.99 17.41 -4.13
N TYR A 115 -11.48 16.25 -3.74
CA TYR A 115 -11.92 14.97 -4.27
C TYR A 115 -12.83 14.29 -3.24
N GLU A 116 -13.90 13.69 -3.73
CA GLU A 116 -14.93 13.04 -2.91
C GLU A 116 -15.37 11.71 -3.54
N PRO A 117 -15.95 10.78 -2.77
CA PRO A 117 -16.53 9.57 -3.32
C PRO A 117 -17.62 9.83 -4.34
N ILE A 118 -17.68 8.99 -5.36
CA ILE A 118 -18.83 8.90 -6.24
C ILE A 118 -19.96 8.23 -5.46
N LEU A 119 -21.13 8.87 -5.45
CA LEU A 119 -22.30 8.37 -4.73
C LEU A 119 -23.19 7.53 -5.66
N PHE A 120 -23.64 6.39 -5.13
CA PHE A 120 -24.73 5.61 -5.71
C PHE A 120 -25.89 5.57 -4.70
N ASN A 121 -27.08 5.99 -5.11
CA ASN A 121 -28.24 6.16 -4.22
C ASN A 121 -27.97 7.06 -2.99
N ASN A 122 -27.17 8.12 -3.16
CA ASN A 122 -26.73 9.07 -2.13
C ASN A 122 -25.75 8.50 -1.08
N GLU A 123 -25.21 7.30 -1.29
CA GLU A 123 -24.20 6.68 -0.42
C GLU A 123 -22.93 6.36 -1.21
N PRO A 124 -21.73 6.44 -0.61
CA PRO A 124 -20.50 6.01 -1.24
C PRO A 124 -20.54 4.52 -1.57
N GLU A 125 -20.25 4.16 -2.81
CA GLU A 125 -20.17 2.75 -3.20
C GLU A 125 -18.81 2.18 -2.79
N LEU A 126 -18.82 1.37 -1.73
CA LEU A 126 -17.66 0.58 -1.30
C LEU A 126 -17.66 -0.77 -2.01
N ILE A 127 -16.70 -1.00 -2.86
CA ILE A 127 -16.52 -2.29 -3.52
C ILE A 127 -15.42 -3.11 -2.84
N ASN A 128 -15.55 -4.43 -2.83
CA ASN A 128 -14.43 -5.28 -2.45
C ASN A 128 -13.30 -5.09 -3.47
N ILE A 129 -12.09 -4.78 -3.00
CA ILE A 129 -10.94 -4.46 -3.85
C ILE A 129 -10.64 -5.56 -4.89
N HIS A 130 -10.87 -6.83 -4.54
CA HIS A 130 -10.63 -7.96 -5.44
C HIS A 130 -11.63 -8.03 -6.61
N LYS A 131 -12.70 -7.25 -6.59
CA LYS A 131 -13.61 -7.11 -7.73
C LYS A 131 -13.08 -6.14 -8.79
N TYR A 132 -12.18 -5.22 -8.45
CA TYR A 132 -11.57 -4.31 -9.41
C TYR A 132 -10.42 -4.99 -10.16
N LYS A 133 -10.76 -5.78 -11.17
CA LYS A 133 -9.81 -6.67 -11.88
C LYS A 133 -8.63 -5.94 -12.51
N HIS A 134 -8.83 -4.73 -13.04
CA HIS A 134 -7.75 -3.96 -13.64
C HIS A 134 -6.64 -3.67 -12.61
N PHE A 135 -7.02 -3.20 -11.42
CA PHE A 135 -6.12 -2.95 -10.31
C PHE A 135 -5.41 -4.22 -9.82
N ILE A 136 -6.18 -5.30 -9.59
CA ILE A 136 -5.64 -6.57 -9.10
C ILE A 136 -4.65 -7.18 -10.09
N ASN A 137 -4.99 -7.20 -11.38
CA ASN A 137 -4.14 -7.79 -12.42
C ASN A 137 -2.82 -7.03 -12.59
N LYS A 138 -2.83 -5.72 -12.35
CA LYS A 138 -1.62 -4.89 -12.44
C LYS A 138 -0.58 -5.27 -11.40
N PHE A 139 -0.99 -5.46 -10.15
CA PHE A 139 -0.06 -5.70 -9.06
C PHE A 139 0.19 -7.18 -8.76
N LYS A 140 -0.72 -8.08 -9.15
CA LYS A 140 -0.60 -9.55 -8.99
C LYS A 140 -0.38 -10.00 -7.53
N LEU A 141 -0.77 -9.18 -6.56
CA LEU A 141 -0.66 -9.47 -5.15
C LEU A 141 -1.96 -10.04 -4.59
N LYS A 142 -1.85 -10.82 -3.52
CA LYS A 142 -3.00 -11.33 -2.76
C LYS A 142 -3.34 -10.47 -1.54
N HIS A 143 -2.35 -9.73 -1.03
CA HIS A 143 -2.43 -8.95 0.21
C HIS A 143 -1.79 -7.59 0.00
N GLY A 144 -1.99 -6.66 0.95
CA GLY A 144 -1.34 -5.35 0.95
C GLY A 144 -1.80 -4.38 -0.14
N LEU A 145 -2.93 -4.64 -0.80
CA LEU A 145 -3.39 -3.85 -1.95
C LEU A 145 -4.00 -2.49 -1.59
N TYR A 146 -4.04 -2.12 -0.32
CA TYR A 146 -4.73 -0.93 0.17
C TYR A 146 -3.88 0.34 0.16
N HIS A 147 -2.57 0.25 -0.04
CA HIS A 147 -1.67 1.40 -0.10
C HIS A 147 -0.44 1.08 -0.97
N PRO A 148 0.12 2.05 -1.75
CA PRO A 148 1.29 1.78 -2.58
C PRO A 148 2.53 1.36 -1.77
N ASN A 149 2.70 1.85 -0.53
CA ASN A 149 3.78 1.40 0.35
C ASN A 149 3.74 -0.12 0.56
N GLU A 150 2.57 -0.63 0.89
CA GLU A 150 2.34 -2.05 1.15
C GLU A 150 2.52 -2.90 -0.12
N ILE A 151 1.98 -2.41 -1.23
CA ILE A 151 2.15 -3.08 -2.53
C ILE A 151 3.63 -3.28 -2.84
N ILE A 152 4.47 -2.27 -2.62
CA ILE A 152 5.89 -2.35 -2.89
C ILE A 152 6.60 -3.25 -1.89
N ALA A 153 6.29 -3.15 -0.58
CA ALA A 153 6.90 -4.00 0.44
C ALA A 153 6.58 -5.48 0.23
N HIS A 154 5.32 -5.81 -0.07
CA HIS A 154 4.92 -7.17 -0.43
C HIS A 154 5.56 -7.65 -1.73
N SER A 155 5.59 -6.81 -2.77
CA SER A 155 6.23 -7.16 -4.04
C SER A 155 7.71 -7.45 -3.86
N PHE A 156 8.42 -6.66 -3.04
CA PHE A 156 9.84 -6.90 -2.76
C PHE A 156 10.05 -8.25 -2.06
N THR A 157 9.24 -8.55 -1.05
CA THR A 157 9.33 -9.81 -0.31
C THR A 157 9.08 -11.00 -1.23
N ASP A 158 8.02 -10.94 -2.05
CA ASP A 158 7.68 -11.97 -3.02
C ASP A 158 8.77 -12.17 -4.08
N TRP A 159 9.33 -11.09 -4.60
CA TRP A 159 10.41 -11.15 -5.59
C TRP A 159 11.72 -11.66 -5.01
N PHE A 160 12.13 -11.11 -3.86
CA PHE A 160 13.46 -11.39 -3.31
C PHE A 160 13.56 -12.77 -2.66
N LEU A 161 12.60 -13.16 -1.84
CA LEU A 161 12.60 -14.43 -1.12
C LEU A 161 11.97 -15.57 -1.92
N ASP A 162 10.80 -15.36 -2.46
CA ASP A 162 10.01 -16.41 -3.08
C ASP A 162 10.24 -16.54 -4.59
N LYS A 163 11.03 -15.61 -5.18
CA LYS A 163 11.31 -15.54 -6.61
C LYS A 163 10.04 -15.50 -7.49
N LYS A 164 8.96 -14.94 -6.95
CA LYS A 164 7.70 -14.80 -7.69
C LYS A 164 7.82 -13.73 -8.76
N GLN A 165 7.03 -13.90 -9.83
CA GLN A 165 6.86 -12.85 -10.82
C GLN A 165 5.99 -11.73 -10.23
N ILE A 166 6.54 -10.52 -10.22
CA ILE A 166 5.88 -9.30 -9.77
C ILE A 166 5.60 -8.35 -10.94
N ASN A 167 5.02 -7.20 -10.66
CA ASN A 167 4.88 -6.13 -11.65
C ASN A 167 6.26 -5.70 -12.18
N SER A 168 6.38 -5.54 -13.51
CA SER A 168 7.66 -5.26 -14.19
C SER A 168 8.30 -3.94 -13.78
N ASP A 169 7.49 -2.91 -13.52
CA ASP A 169 8.00 -1.59 -13.16
C ASP A 169 8.60 -1.62 -11.75
N ILE A 170 7.94 -2.35 -10.83
CA ILE A 170 8.46 -2.59 -9.47
C ILE A 170 9.75 -3.41 -9.53
N GLN A 171 9.78 -4.46 -10.34
CA GLN A 171 10.99 -5.27 -10.51
C GLN A 171 12.15 -4.44 -11.04
N THR A 172 11.93 -3.69 -12.11
CA THR A 172 12.94 -2.80 -12.70
C THR A 172 13.46 -1.78 -11.68
N PHE A 173 12.57 -1.21 -10.87
CA PHE A 173 12.96 -0.30 -9.80
C PHE A 173 13.92 -0.97 -8.81
N PHE A 174 13.61 -2.18 -8.35
CA PHE A 174 14.47 -2.90 -7.40
C PHE A 174 15.83 -3.26 -8.00
N GLU A 175 15.87 -3.74 -9.25
CA GLU A 175 17.10 -4.16 -9.92
C GLU A 175 18.03 -2.98 -10.26
N THR A 176 17.49 -1.78 -10.40
CA THR A 176 18.25 -0.60 -10.82
C THR A 176 18.41 0.41 -9.69
N LYS A 177 17.38 1.21 -9.43
CA LYS A 177 17.45 2.35 -8.52
C LYS A 177 17.66 1.93 -7.06
N PHE A 178 16.91 0.94 -6.58
CA PHE A 178 16.97 0.50 -5.17
C PHE A 178 18.35 -0.07 -4.81
N ILE A 179 18.90 -0.96 -5.65
CA ILE A 179 20.24 -1.56 -5.42
C ILE A 179 21.33 -0.50 -5.48
N GLN A 180 21.20 0.50 -6.36
CA GLN A 180 22.18 1.59 -6.45
C GLN A 180 22.21 2.44 -5.19
N GLU A 181 21.03 2.77 -4.64
CA GLU A 181 20.93 3.53 -3.38
C GLU A 181 21.53 2.79 -2.19
N ILE A 182 21.24 1.50 -2.04
CA ILE A 182 21.84 0.68 -0.97
C ILE A 182 23.39 0.68 -1.08
N LYS A 183 23.92 0.57 -2.29
CA LYS A 183 25.37 0.59 -2.50
C LYS A 183 25.99 1.95 -2.16
N SER A 184 25.32 3.05 -2.47
CA SER A 184 25.79 4.39 -2.16
C SER A 184 25.82 4.66 -0.65
N GLU A 185 24.82 4.18 0.09
CA GLU A 185 24.79 4.31 1.56
C GLU A 185 25.86 3.45 2.26
N SER A 186 26.28 2.33 1.66
CA SER A 186 27.31 1.45 2.24
C SER A 186 28.75 1.92 2.03
N THR A 187 28.95 2.97 1.23
CA THR A 187 30.29 3.55 0.93
C THR A 187 30.56 4.86 1.65
N ASN A 188 29.61 5.38 2.41
CA ASN A 188 29.72 6.54 3.26
C ASN A 188 29.74 6.13 4.76
#